data_c307b9fd934a41d0e34f39c371a3b26a
#
_entry.id   c307b9fd934a41d0e34f39c371a3b26a
#
_cell.length_a   1.000
_cell.length_b   1.000
_cell.length_c   1.000
_cell.angle_alpha   90.00
_cell.angle_beta   90.00
_cell.angle_gamma   90.00
#
_symmetry.space_group_name_H-M   'P 1'
#
loop_
_entity.id
_entity.type
_entity.pdbx_description
1 polymer ?
#
loop_
_entity_poly.entity_id
_entity_poly.type
_entity_poly.pdbx_seq_one_letter_code
_entity_poly.pdbx_strand_id
1 'polypeptide(L)'
;RQTLKEIPMDTSSQICITKDNTQLQVDGVLYFQVTNPELASYGTSDFVMAITQLAQTSLRSVIGTMSLDKTFEEREEINARVVQAVDEAAQTWGVKVLRYEIKDLTPPKEILRAMQLQITAEREKRAVIATSEGQKQKEINIAEGERAAMIAQSEGEKQAAINKAEGEARAIEAVAKAQAEAIRAVAQAISQPQGMQAVNLQVAEKYVEAVSYTHLTLP
;
A
#
# COMPACT_ATOMS: atom_id res chain seq x y z
N ARG A 1 -20.46 1.20 -57.03
CA ARG A 1 -19.32 0.50 -56.38
C ARG A 1 -19.41 0.71 -54.87
N GLN A 2 -19.57 -0.36 -54.11
CA GLN A 2 -19.57 -0.33 -52.65
C GLN A 2 -18.16 -0.59 -52.14
N THR A 3 -17.78 0.14 -51.10
CA THR A 3 -16.49 -0.06 -50.41
C THR A 3 -16.67 -1.10 -49.31
N LEU A 4 -15.83 -2.15 -49.32
CA LEU A 4 -15.84 -3.21 -48.29
C LEU A 4 -14.91 -2.91 -47.11
N LYS A 5 -14.39 -1.69 -47.06
CA LYS A 5 -13.53 -1.25 -45.95
C LYS A 5 -14.37 -0.75 -44.77
N GLU A 6 -13.79 -0.75 -43.60
CA GLU A 6 -14.36 -0.09 -42.45
C GLU A 6 -14.56 1.41 -42.72
N ILE A 7 -15.75 1.90 -42.42
CA ILE A 7 -16.13 3.29 -42.63
C ILE A 7 -16.50 3.87 -41.26
N PRO A 8 -15.79 4.92 -40.80
CA PRO A 8 -16.21 5.70 -39.66
C PRO A 8 -17.34 6.64 -40.09
N MET A 9 -18.35 6.77 -39.24
CA MET A 9 -19.44 7.70 -39.43
C MET A 9 -19.77 8.44 -38.16
N ASP A 10 -19.70 9.76 -38.21
CA ASP A 10 -20.13 10.61 -37.08
C ASP A 10 -21.66 10.56 -36.98
N THR A 11 -22.15 10.25 -35.77
CA THR A 11 -23.57 10.41 -35.44
C THR A 11 -23.78 11.82 -34.95
N SER A 12 -24.79 12.51 -35.50
CA SER A 12 -25.13 13.88 -35.08
C SER A 12 -25.43 13.91 -33.60
N SER A 13 -24.98 14.98 -32.94
CA SER A 13 -25.24 15.23 -31.53
C SER A 13 -26.74 15.25 -31.24
N GLN A 14 -27.16 14.55 -30.20
CA GLN A 14 -28.56 14.44 -29.79
C GLN A 14 -28.74 14.62 -28.30
N ILE A 15 -29.92 15.10 -27.91
CA ILE A 15 -30.27 15.21 -26.50
C ILE A 15 -30.91 13.90 -26.03
N CYS A 16 -30.34 13.29 -25.02
CA CYS A 16 -30.86 12.12 -24.33
C CYS A 16 -31.29 12.52 -22.91
N ILE A 17 -32.26 11.81 -22.36
CA ILE A 17 -32.70 12.00 -20.98
C ILE A 17 -32.30 10.75 -20.21
N THR A 18 -31.52 10.93 -19.14
CA THR A 18 -31.10 9.85 -18.25
C THR A 18 -32.26 9.41 -17.34
N LYS A 19 -32.08 8.27 -16.66
CA LYS A 19 -33.03 7.78 -15.65
C LYS A 19 -33.33 8.81 -14.55
N ASP A 20 -32.35 9.65 -14.22
CA ASP A 20 -32.47 10.72 -13.22
C ASP A 20 -33.15 11.99 -13.77
N ASN A 21 -33.77 11.88 -14.94
CA ASN A 21 -34.45 12.99 -15.63
C ASN A 21 -33.53 14.18 -15.97
N THR A 22 -32.24 13.92 -16.16
CA THR A 22 -31.26 14.94 -16.57
C THR A 22 -31.06 14.89 -18.08
N GLN A 23 -31.07 16.06 -18.71
CA GLN A 23 -30.75 16.18 -20.13
C GLN A 23 -29.25 16.04 -20.34
N LEU A 24 -28.87 15.24 -21.32
CA LEU A 24 -27.46 14.98 -21.66
C LEU A 24 -27.33 15.08 -23.19
N GLN A 25 -26.44 15.94 -23.65
CA GLN A 25 -26.10 16.02 -25.05
C GLN A 25 -25.00 14.98 -25.34
N VAL A 26 -25.25 14.11 -26.32
CA VAL A 26 -24.36 12.99 -26.64
C VAL A 26 -24.10 12.95 -28.12
N ASP A 27 -22.86 12.79 -28.48
CA ASP A 27 -22.40 12.50 -29.84
C ASP A 27 -21.45 11.32 -29.85
N GLY A 28 -21.35 10.63 -30.95
CA GLY A 28 -20.51 9.44 -31.08
C GLY A 28 -20.14 9.14 -32.54
N VAL A 29 -19.29 8.14 -32.66
CA VAL A 29 -18.82 7.64 -33.96
C VAL A 29 -19.15 6.16 -34.07
N LEU A 30 -19.79 5.80 -35.17
CA LEU A 30 -20.13 4.44 -35.54
C LEU A 30 -19.12 3.93 -36.58
N TYR A 31 -18.59 2.74 -36.35
CA TYR A 31 -17.72 2.06 -37.31
C TYR A 31 -18.44 0.84 -37.85
N PHE A 32 -18.60 0.81 -39.13
CA PHE A 32 -19.28 -0.30 -39.82
C PHE A 32 -18.54 -0.72 -41.07
N GLN A 33 -18.86 -1.91 -41.55
CA GLN A 33 -18.33 -2.49 -42.78
C GLN A 33 -19.44 -3.17 -43.56
N VAL A 34 -19.46 -2.98 -44.89
CA VAL A 34 -20.37 -3.69 -45.76
C VAL A 34 -19.86 -5.11 -45.96
N THR A 35 -20.64 -6.11 -45.57
CA THR A 35 -20.33 -7.54 -45.72
C THR A 35 -20.96 -8.12 -46.99
N ASN A 36 -22.19 -7.69 -47.30
CA ASN A 36 -22.88 -8.10 -48.50
C ASN A 36 -23.33 -6.88 -49.34
N PRO A 37 -22.61 -6.57 -50.45
CA PRO A 37 -22.92 -5.39 -51.27
C PRO A 37 -24.29 -5.46 -51.95
N GLU A 38 -24.80 -6.65 -52.21
CA GLU A 38 -26.10 -6.84 -52.85
C GLU A 38 -27.24 -6.45 -51.90
N LEU A 39 -27.21 -6.99 -50.68
CA LEU A 39 -28.16 -6.60 -49.63
C LEU A 39 -28.07 -5.12 -49.27
N ALA A 40 -26.86 -4.56 -49.22
CA ALA A 40 -26.67 -3.15 -48.96
C ALA A 40 -27.23 -2.23 -50.03
N SER A 41 -27.26 -2.70 -51.30
CA SER A 41 -27.75 -1.89 -52.42
C SER A 41 -29.27 -2.05 -52.69
N TYR A 42 -29.84 -3.20 -52.35
CA TYR A 42 -31.24 -3.52 -52.65
C TYR A 42 -32.12 -3.73 -51.41
N GLY A 43 -31.53 -3.96 -50.24
CA GLY A 43 -32.26 -4.21 -49.00
C GLY A 43 -32.87 -2.97 -48.36
N THR A 44 -32.27 -1.81 -48.60
CA THR A 44 -32.80 -0.51 -48.11
C THR A 44 -32.40 0.62 -49.05
N SER A 45 -33.18 1.69 -49.07
CA SER A 45 -32.88 2.86 -49.90
C SER A 45 -31.59 3.57 -49.53
N ASP A 46 -31.32 3.64 -48.23
CA ASP A 46 -30.09 4.25 -47.64
C ASP A 46 -29.76 3.56 -46.32
N PHE A 47 -28.86 2.57 -46.38
CA PHE A 47 -28.43 1.84 -45.21
C PHE A 47 -27.64 2.73 -44.25
N VAL A 48 -26.93 3.75 -44.75
CA VAL A 48 -26.14 4.67 -43.95
C VAL A 48 -27.05 5.48 -43.04
N MET A 49 -28.10 6.06 -43.60
CA MET A 49 -29.12 6.80 -42.87
C MET A 49 -29.86 5.90 -41.89
N ALA A 50 -30.23 4.68 -42.32
CA ALA A 50 -30.93 3.73 -41.44
C ALA A 50 -30.12 3.32 -40.24
N ILE A 51 -28.83 2.97 -40.43
CA ILE A 51 -27.92 2.60 -39.35
C ILE A 51 -27.70 3.78 -38.38
N THR A 52 -27.53 4.99 -38.92
CA THR A 52 -27.34 6.20 -38.09
C THR A 52 -28.55 6.46 -37.21
N GLN A 53 -29.76 6.40 -37.75
CA GLN A 53 -30.98 6.60 -36.97
C GLN A 53 -31.19 5.50 -35.94
N LEU A 54 -30.86 4.27 -36.27
CA LEU A 54 -30.94 3.15 -35.34
C LEU A 54 -29.94 3.31 -34.20
N ALA A 55 -28.71 3.70 -34.51
CA ALA A 55 -27.70 3.97 -33.50
C ALA A 55 -28.13 5.09 -32.53
N GLN A 56 -28.69 6.18 -33.08
CA GLN A 56 -29.21 7.28 -32.24
C GLN A 56 -30.37 6.84 -31.35
N THR A 57 -31.29 6.03 -31.88
CA THR A 57 -32.44 5.54 -31.10
C THR A 57 -32.02 4.54 -30.04
N SER A 58 -31.11 3.62 -30.36
CA SER A 58 -30.54 2.66 -29.43
C SER A 58 -29.74 3.36 -28.29
N LEU A 59 -28.92 4.34 -28.67
CA LEU A 59 -28.19 5.16 -27.70
C LEU A 59 -29.13 5.87 -26.72
N ARG A 60 -30.19 6.49 -27.23
CA ARG A 60 -31.21 7.16 -26.38
C ARG A 60 -31.89 6.17 -25.43
N SER A 61 -32.22 4.99 -25.93
CA SER A 61 -32.80 3.92 -25.08
C SER A 61 -31.86 3.46 -24.00
N VAL A 62 -30.58 3.20 -24.31
CA VAL A 62 -29.57 2.76 -23.33
C VAL A 62 -29.33 3.83 -22.27
N ILE A 63 -29.09 5.09 -22.64
CA ILE A 63 -28.91 6.21 -21.73
C ILE A 63 -30.13 6.42 -20.84
N GLY A 64 -31.34 6.26 -21.36
CA GLY A 64 -32.57 6.36 -20.58
C GLY A 64 -32.72 5.33 -19.48
N THR A 65 -31.97 4.23 -19.50
CA THR A 65 -31.95 3.21 -18.43
C THR A 65 -30.91 3.47 -17.35
N MET A 66 -29.96 4.37 -17.58
CA MET A 66 -28.80 4.64 -16.72
C MET A 66 -28.92 5.97 -15.99
N SER A 67 -28.35 6.07 -14.80
CA SER A 67 -28.19 7.34 -14.11
C SER A 67 -27.07 8.18 -14.75
N LEU A 68 -27.07 9.49 -14.50
CA LEU A 68 -26.07 10.39 -15.07
C LEU A 68 -24.64 9.96 -14.72
N ASP A 69 -24.38 9.66 -13.45
CA ASP A 69 -23.06 9.26 -12.96
C ASP A 69 -22.58 7.98 -13.67
N LYS A 70 -23.43 6.98 -13.77
CA LYS A 70 -23.13 5.72 -14.48
C LYS A 70 -22.87 5.94 -15.97
N THR A 71 -23.56 6.88 -16.60
CA THR A 71 -23.33 7.19 -18.02
C THR A 71 -21.90 7.72 -18.26
N PHE A 72 -21.29 8.39 -17.29
CA PHE A 72 -19.90 8.81 -17.38
C PHE A 72 -18.90 7.70 -17.03
N GLU A 73 -19.24 6.81 -16.11
CA GLU A 73 -18.36 5.74 -15.63
C GLU A 73 -18.36 4.52 -16.56
N GLU A 74 -19.54 4.13 -17.08
CA GLU A 74 -19.77 2.86 -17.80
C GLU A 74 -19.89 3.08 -19.31
N ARG A 75 -19.04 3.89 -19.92
CA ARG A 75 -19.08 4.19 -21.38
C ARG A 75 -18.91 2.95 -22.23
N GLU A 76 -18.07 2.03 -21.83
CA GLU A 76 -17.83 0.77 -22.54
C GLU A 76 -19.10 -0.11 -22.60
N GLU A 77 -19.87 -0.14 -21.53
CA GLU A 77 -21.13 -0.88 -21.49
C GLU A 77 -22.17 -0.26 -22.42
N ILE A 78 -22.24 1.08 -22.46
CA ILE A 78 -23.12 1.80 -23.41
C ILE A 78 -22.73 1.46 -24.85
N ASN A 79 -21.43 1.55 -25.17
CA ASN A 79 -20.91 1.23 -26.50
C ASN A 79 -21.26 -0.20 -26.90
N ALA A 80 -21.05 -1.17 -26.02
CA ALA A 80 -21.36 -2.59 -26.28
C ALA A 80 -22.86 -2.82 -26.50
N ARG A 81 -23.73 -2.23 -25.68
CA ARG A 81 -25.20 -2.36 -25.83
C ARG A 81 -25.71 -1.72 -27.13
N VAL A 82 -25.16 -0.56 -27.51
CA VAL A 82 -25.52 0.11 -28.77
C VAL A 82 -25.08 -0.75 -29.94
N VAL A 83 -23.85 -1.26 -29.93
CA VAL A 83 -23.36 -2.14 -31.01
C VAL A 83 -24.23 -3.36 -31.15
N GLN A 84 -24.59 -4.04 -30.08
CA GLN A 84 -25.43 -5.23 -30.11
C GLN A 84 -26.79 -4.93 -30.71
N ALA A 85 -27.45 -3.86 -30.30
CA ALA A 85 -28.78 -3.48 -30.80
C ALA A 85 -28.74 -3.05 -32.27
N VAL A 86 -27.67 -2.40 -32.70
CA VAL A 86 -27.56 -1.93 -34.11
C VAL A 86 -27.10 -3.05 -35.03
N ASP A 87 -26.16 -3.92 -34.59
CA ASP A 87 -25.64 -5.01 -35.43
C ASP A 87 -26.73 -6.02 -35.76
N GLU A 88 -27.61 -6.34 -34.79
CA GLU A 88 -28.74 -7.26 -35.03
C GLU A 88 -29.63 -6.81 -36.20
N ALA A 89 -29.93 -5.54 -36.28
CA ALA A 89 -30.75 -5.00 -37.37
C ALA A 89 -29.92 -4.75 -38.65
N ALA A 90 -28.67 -4.30 -38.53
CA ALA A 90 -27.81 -3.99 -39.66
C ALA A 90 -27.44 -5.22 -40.51
N GLN A 91 -27.39 -6.40 -39.88
CA GLN A 91 -27.18 -7.67 -40.60
C GLN A 91 -28.21 -7.93 -41.68
N THR A 92 -29.46 -7.52 -41.52
CA THR A 92 -30.51 -7.66 -42.54
C THR A 92 -30.23 -6.83 -43.79
N TRP A 93 -29.43 -5.80 -43.67
CA TRP A 93 -28.99 -4.91 -44.76
C TRP A 93 -27.61 -5.28 -45.31
N GLY A 94 -27.05 -6.41 -44.89
CA GLY A 94 -25.71 -6.85 -45.30
C GLY A 94 -24.57 -5.97 -44.78
N VAL A 95 -24.77 -5.30 -43.66
CA VAL A 95 -23.78 -4.44 -43.01
C VAL A 95 -23.49 -4.99 -41.63
N LYS A 96 -22.22 -4.97 -41.25
CA LYS A 96 -21.76 -5.35 -39.92
C LYS A 96 -21.31 -4.12 -39.19
N VAL A 97 -21.84 -3.91 -37.99
CA VAL A 97 -21.35 -2.90 -37.05
C VAL A 97 -20.19 -3.46 -36.26
N LEU A 98 -19.05 -2.80 -36.31
CA LEU A 98 -17.83 -3.24 -35.67
C LEU A 98 -17.73 -2.67 -34.25
N ARG A 99 -17.96 -1.36 -34.11
CA ARG A 99 -17.90 -0.67 -32.84
C ARG A 99 -18.65 0.66 -32.88
N TYR A 100 -19.07 1.10 -31.73
CA TYR A 100 -19.61 2.42 -31.48
C TYR A 100 -18.79 3.07 -30.38
N GLU A 101 -18.43 4.32 -30.52
CA GLU A 101 -17.67 5.07 -29.52
C GLU A 101 -18.34 6.41 -29.24
N ILE A 102 -18.60 6.65 -27.97
CA ILE A 102 -19.08 7.95 -27.50
C ILE A 102 -17.92 8.94 -27.60
N LYS A 103 -18.12 10.03 -28.36
CA LYS A 103 -17.16 11.09 -28.57
C LYS A 103 -17.21 12.08 -27.43
N ASP A 104 -18.39 12.62 -27.13
CA ASP A 104 -18.58 13.58 -26.05
C ASP A 104 -19.91 13.38 -25.33
N LEU A 105 -19.90 13.71 -24.03
CA LEU A 105 -21.03 13.68 -23.11
C LEU A 105 -21.10 15.03 -22.40
N THR A 106 -21.99 15.90 -22.82
CA THR A 106 -22.08 17.27 -22.30
C THR A 106 -23.39 17.48 -21.53
N PRO A 107 -23.34 17.51 -20.19
CA PRO A 107 -24.49 17.87 -19.37
C PRO A 107 -24.73 19.38 -19.38
N PRO A 108 -25.92 19.86 -18.98
CA PRO A 108 -26.17 21.29 -18.79
C PRO A 108 -25.19 21.92 -17.81
N LYS A 109 -24.83 23.17 -18.03
CA LYS A 109 -23.82 23.89 -17.21
C LYS A 109 -24.13 23.93 -15.72
N GLU A 110 -25.40 23.95 -15.36
CA GLU A 110 -25.85 23.96 -13.96
C GLU A 110 -25.55 22.63 -13.28
N ILE A 111 -25.81 21.53 -13.96
CA ILE A 111 -25.52 20.17 -13.49
C ILE A 111 -24.01 19.98 -13.36
N LEU A 112 -23.25 20.43 -14.35
CA LEU A 112 -21.78 20.35 -14.31
C LEU A 112 -21.21 21.06 -13.08
N ARG A 113 -21.73 22.25 -12.75
CA ARG A 113 -21.32 23.00 -11.55
C ARG A 113 -21.67 22.24 -10.26
N ALA A 114 -22.88 21.69 -10.18
CA ALA A 114 -23.31 20.91 -9.02
C ALA A 114 -22.44 19.66 -8.83
N MET A 115 -22.14 18.94 -9.90
CA MET A 115 -21.24 17.78 -9.86
C MET A 115 -19.81 18.16 -9.41
N GLN A 116 -19.29 19.28 -9.92
CA GLN A 116 -17.95 19.76 -9.50
C GLN A 116 -17.91 20.08 -8.01
N LEU A 117 -18.94 20.74 -7.47
CA LEU A 117 -19.04 21.03 -6.03
C LEU A 117 -19.13 19.75 -5.20
N GLN A 118 -19.95 18.80 -5.64
CA GLN A 118 -20.10 17.50 -4.97
C GLN A 118 -18.78 16.73 -4.96
N ILE A 119 -18.09 16.62 -6.10
CA ILE A 119 -16.80 15.94 -6.22
C ILE A 119 -15.74 16.62 -5.32
N THR A 120 -15.73 17.97 -5.29
CA THR A 120 -14.79 18.71 -4.44
C THR A 120 -15.05 18.43 -2.97
N ALA A 121 -16.30 18.51 -2.52
CA ALA A 121 -16.68 18.23 -1.14
C ALA A 121 -16.36 16.77 -0.73
N GLU A 122 -16.59 15.82 -1.62
CA GLU A 122 -16.27 14.42 -1.36
C GLU A 122 -14.75 14.18 -1.27
N ARG A 123 -13.97 14.82 -2.15
CA ARG A 123 -12.50 14.76 -2.10
C ARG A 123 -11.96 15.40 -0.83
N GLU A 124 -12.47 16.55 -0.42
CA GLU A 124 -12.10 17.19 0.84
C GLU A 124 -12.42 16.30 2.04
N LYS A 125 -13.62 15.72 2.08
CA LYS A 125 -14.00 14.78 3.14
C LYS A 125 -13.05 13.57 3.20
N ARG A 126 -12.74 12.96 2.05
CA ARG A 126 -11.79 11.82 1.99
C ARG A 126 -10.38 12.24 2.43
N ALA A 127 -9.93 13.44 2.04
CA ALA A 127 -8.62 13.97 2.45
C ALA A 127 -8.54 14.18 3.96
N VAL A 128 -9.58 14.75 4.58
CA VAL A 128 -9.64 14.96 6.04
C VAL A 128 -9.63 13.61 6.78
N ILE A 129 -10.41 12.63 6.31
CA ILE A 129 -10.43 11.29 6.92
C ILE A 129 -9.04 10.65 6.82
N ALA A 130 -8.44 10.62 5.63
CA ALA A 130 -7.12 10.04 5.42
C ALA A 130 -6.02 10.71 6.26
N THR A 131 -6.08 12.05 6.39
CA THR A 131 -5.15 12.80 7.24
C THR A 131 -5.32 12.45 8.72
N SER A 132 -6.57 12.37 9.19
CA SER A 132 -6.87 12.03 10.59
C SER A 132 -6.49 10.59 10.94
N GLU A 133 -6.74 9.65 10.04
CA GLU A 133 -6.31 8.25 10.19
C GLU A 133 -4.78 8.13 10.19
N GLY A 134 -4.10 8.88 9.30
CA GLY A 134 -2.65 8.94 9.26
C GLY A 134 -2.04 9.50 10.54
N GLN A 135 -2.63 10.57 11.10
CA GLN A 135 -2.19 11.14 12.38
C GLN A 135 -2.40 10.16 13.54
N LYS A 136 -3.58 9.55 13.62
CA LYS A 136 -3.87 8.52 14.63
C LYS A 136 -2.87 7.36 14.56
N GLN A 137 -2.60 6.85 13.36
CA GLN A 137 -1.67 5.75 13.18
C GLN A 137 -0.23 6.15 13.55
N LYS A 138 0.16 7.38 13.22
CA LYS A 138 1.46 7.94 13.63
C LYS A 138 1.61 7.98 15.16
N GLU A 139 0.60 8.46 15.88
CA GLU A 139 0.63 8.53 17.34
C GLU A 139 0.67 7.13 17.97
N ILE A 140 -0.09 6.18 17.43
CA ILE A 140 -0.05 4.78 17.88
C ILE A 140 1.36 4.20 17.68
N ASN A 141 1.94 4.35 16.48
CA ASN A 141 3.26 3.82 16.18
C ASN A 141 4.36 4.44 17.05
N ILE A 142 4.26 5.74 17.37
CA ILE A 142 5.18 6.42 18.28
C ILE A 142 5.06 5.84 19.70
N ALA A 143 3.84 5.73 20.22
CA ALA A 143 3.61 5.20 21.57
C ALA A 143 4.03 3.73 21.70
N GLU A 144 3.81 2.91 20.69
CA GLU A 144 4.28 1.52 20.65
C GLU A 144 5.81 1.45 20.59
N GLY A 145 6.44 2.32 19.78
CA GLY A 145 7.90 2.43 19.71
C GLY A 145 8.54 2.85 21.04
N GLU A 146 7.99 3.84 21.70
CA GLU A 146 8.44 4.29 23.03
C GLU A 146 8.30 3.19 24.08
N ARG A 147 7.15 2.50 24.08
CA ARG A 147 6.93 1.36 24.97
C ARG A 147 7.93 0.24 24.73
N ALA A 148 8.17 -0.13 23.47
CA ALA A 148 9.12 -1.18 23.11
C ALA A 148 10.56 -0.78 23.50
N ALA A 149 10.95 0.48 23.30
CA ALA A 149 12.25 1.00 23.70
C ALA A 149 12.44 0.95 25.24
N MET A 150 11.43 1.34 26.00
CA MET A 150 11.47 1.31 27.48
C MET A 150 11.59 -0.13 28.03
N ILE A 151 10.85 -1.08 27.42
CA ILE A 151 10.96 -2.50 27.77
C ILE A 151 12.37 -3.02 27.48
N ALA A 152 12.90 -2.77 26.27
CA ALA A 152 14.21 -3.22 25.86
C ALA A 152 15.33 -2.62 26.74
N GLN A 153 15.21 -1.35 27.14
CA GLN A 153 16.13 -0.72 28.05
C GLN A 153 16.10 -1.40 29.43
N SER A 154 14.91 -1.62 30.00
CA SER A 154 14.75 -2.27 31.30
C SER A 154 15.28 -3.70 31.30
N GLU A 155 15.08 -4.45 30.25
CA GLU A 155 15.64 -5.79 30.07
C GLU A 155 17.15 -5.76 29.94
N GLY A 156 17.71 -4.79 29.24
CA GLY A 156 19.14 -4.56 29.11
C GLY A 156 19.80 -4.24 30.48
N GLU A 157 19.21 -3.34 31.26
CA GLU A 157 19.67 -2.98 32.59
C GLU A 157 19.62 -4.19 33.55
N LYS A 158 18.53 -4.95 33.53
CA LYS A 158 18.39 -6.19 34.29
C LYS A 158 19.49 -7.20 33.93
N GLN A 159 19.71 -7.42 32.64
CA GLN A 159 20.72 -8.38 32.18
C GLN A 159 22.14 -7.91 32.53
N ALA A 160 22.43 -6.63 32.42
CA ALA A 160 23.70 -6.06 32.83
C ALA A 160 23.95 -6.23 34.33
N ALA A 161 22.94 -6.03 35.19
CA ALA A 161 23.05 -6.24 36.62
C ALA A 161 23.30 -7.72 36.97
N ILE A 162 22.60 -8.66 36.30
CA ILE A 162 22.81 -10.09 36.48
C ILE A 162 24.25 -10.47 36.09
N ASN A 163 24.68 -10.06 34.88
CA ASN A 163 26.05 -10.37 34.41
C ASN A 163 27.14 -9.84 35.32
N LYS A 164 26.92 -8.62 35.89
CA LYS A 164 27.83 -8.04 36.85
C LYS A 164 27.89 -8.85 38.14
N ALA A 165 26.74 -9.22 38.70
CA ALA A 165 26.66 -10.03 39.92
C ALA A 165 27.28 -11.41 39.75
N GLU A 166 27.05 -12.07 38.59
CA GLU A 166 27.68 -13.35 38.26
C GLU A 166 29.20 -13.21 38.10
N GLY A 167 29.65 -12.12 37.46
CA GLY A 167 31.09 -11.83 37.32
C GLY A 167 31.77 -11.65 38.64
N GLU A 168 31.16 -10.89 39.56
CA GLU A 168 31.65 -10.68 40.94
C GLU A 168 31.69 -12.00 41.74
N ALA A 169 30.62 -12.82 41.64
CA ALA A 169 30.58 -14.12 42.31
C ALA A 169 31.68 -15.06 41.83
N ARG A 170 31.90 -15.15 40.48
CA ARG A 170 32.98 -15.96 39.88
C ARG A 170 34.37 -15.45 40.28
N ALA A 171 34.55 -14.13 40.39
CA ALA A 171 35.81 -13.54 40.83
C ALA A 171 36.10 -13.89 42.27
N ILE A 172 35.11 -13.79 43.18
CA ILE A 172 35.26 -14.18 44.60
C ILE A 172 35.57 -15.68 44.71
N GLU A 173 34.87 -16.54 43.95
CA GLU A 173 35.14 -17.98 43.97
C GLU A 173 36.54 -18.31 43.47
N ALA A 174 37.01 -17.66 42.41
CA ALA A 174 38.36 -17.84 41.88
C ALA A 174 39.44 -17.43 42.90
N VAL A 175 39.23 -16.27 43.54
CA VAL A 175 40.13 -15.78 44.64
C VAL A 175 40.14 -16.76 45.81
N ALA A 176 38.97 -17.26 46.23
CA ALA A 176 38.87 -18.21 47.34
C ALA A 176 39.55 -19.56 47.00
N LYS A 177 39.40 -20.05 45.77
CA LYS A 177 40.10 -21.24 45.32
C LYS A 177 41.61 -21.04 45.30
N ALA A 178 42.07 -19.93 44.75
CA ALA A 178 43.51 -19.62 44.70
C ALA A 178 44.11 -19.49 46.12
N GLN A 179 43.37 -18.87 47.05
CA GLN A 179 43.79 -18.77 48.45
C GLN A 179 43.85 -20.15 49.15
N ALA A 180 42.81 -20.99 48.90
CA ALA A 180 42.82 -22.37 49.45
C ALA A 180 43.98 -23.22 48.93
N GLU A 181 44.31 -23.09 47.62
CA GLU A 181 45.46 -23.75 47.03
C GLU A 181 46.79 -23.23 47.60
N ALA A 182 46.92 -21.93 47.76
CA ALA A 182 48.09 -21.33 48.42
C ALA A 182 48.26 -21.82 49.85
N ILE A 183 47.18 -21.87 50.65
CA ILE A 183 47.21 -22.40 52.01
C ILE A 183 47.61 -23.87 52.04
N ARG A 184 47.07 -24.69 51.09
CA ARG A 184 47.47 -26.12 50.98
C ARG A 184 48.95 -26.28 50.62
N ALA A 185 49.45 -25.47 49.69
CA ALA A 185 50.84 -25.48 49.28
C ALA A 185 51.76 -25.11 50.46
N VAL A 186 51.39 -24.09 51.27
CA VAL A 186 52.12 -23.73 52.48
C VAL A 186 52.07 -24.85 53.56
N ALA A 187 50.91 -25.48 53.75
CA ALA A 187 50.75 -26.59 54.67
C ALA A 187 51.61 -27.80 54.29
N GLN A 188 51.71 -28.11 52.98
CA GLN A 188 52.58 -29.16 52.42
C GLN A 188 54.07 -28.80 52.63
N ALA A 189 54.43 -27.55 52.41
CA ALA A 189 55.81 -27.09 52.65
C ALA A 189 56.21 -27.19 54.10
N ILE A 190 55.32 -26.92 55.03
CA ILE A 190 55.55 -27.04 56.49
C ILE A 190 55.77 -28.48 56.95
N SER A 191 55.09 -29.44 56.27
CA SER A 191 55.22 -30.89 56.63
C SER A 191 56.55 -31.53 56.21
N GLN A 192 57.43 -30.83 55.50
CA GLN A 192 58.74 -31.31 55.12
C GLN A 192 59.80 -30.95 56.24
N PRO A 193 60.81 -31.83 56.41
CA PRO A 193 61.89 -31.53 57.39
C PRO A 193 62.64 -30.28 56.92
N GLN A 194 62.63 -29.19 57.70
CA GLN A 194 63.10 -27.84 57.42
C GLN A 194 62.08 -26.83 56.86
N GLY A 195 60.85 -27.23 56.60
CA GLY A 195 59.80 -26.36 56.02
C GLY A 195 59.38 -25.22 56.98
N MET A 196 59.41 -25.46 58.27
CA MET A 196 59.09 -24.46 59.28
C MET A 196 60.07 -23.26 59.29
N GLN A 197 61.35 -23.47 58.99
CA GLN A 197 62.36 -22.39 58.94
C GLN A 197 62.14 -21.51 57.66
N ALA A 198 61.76 -22.09 56.56
CA ALA A 198 61.44 -21.34 55.30
C ALA A 198 60.19 -20.48 55.44
N VAL A 199 59.17 -21.00 56.16
CA VAL A 199 57.91 -20.22 56.40
C VAL A 199 58.17 -19.07 57.38
N ASN A 200 58.97 -19.30 58.38
CA ASN A 200 59.35 -18.20 59.32
C ASN A 200 60.13 -17.10 58.60
N LEU A 201 60.98 -17.43 57.62
CA LEU A 201 61.65 -16.46 56.76
C LEU A 201 60.66 -15.66 55.94
N GLN A 202 59.69 -16.33 55.28
CA GLN A 202 58.68 -15.69 54.43
C GLN A 202 57.72 -14.80 55.27
N VAL A 203 57.38 -15.20 56.50
CA VAL A 203 56.58 -14.36 57.41
C VAL A 203 57.36 -13.14 57.79
N ALA A 204 58.69 -13.29 58.10
CA ALA A 204 59.56 -12.16 58.45
C ALA A 204 59.72 -11.17 57.25
N GLU A 205 59.88 -11.69 56.02
CA GLU A 205 59.91 -10.86 54.78
C GLU A 205 58.63 -10.07 54.60
N LYS A 206 57.44 -10.73 54.67
CA LYS A 206 56.15 -10.03 54.58
C LYS A 206 55.91 -9.06 55.70
N TYR A 207 56.37 -9.33 56.86
CA TYR A 207 56.28 -8.41 57.99
C TYR A 207 57.13 -7.13 57.75
N VAL A 208 58.37 -7.31 57.27
CA VAL A 208 59.27 -6.20 56.91
C VAL A 208 58.65 -5.38 55.76
N GLU A 209 58.08 -6.03 54.76
CA GLU A 209 57.37 -5.39 53.64
C GLU A 209 56.15 -4.58 54.13
N ALA A 210 55.30 -5.15 54.99
CA ALA A 210 54.16 -4.46 55.61
C ALA A 210 54.56 -3.26 56.44
N VAL A 211 55.65 -3.39 57.22
CA VAL A 211 56.18 -2.30 58.01
C VAL A 211 56.79 -1.20 57.16
N SER A 212 57.46 -1.55 56.06
CA SER A 212 57.99 -0.55 55.12
C SER A 212 56.88 0.26 54.44
N TYR A 213 55.75 -0.36 54.11
CA TYR A 213 54.60 0.35 53.60
C TYR A 213 53.92 1.30 54.58
N THR A 214 53.88 0.91 55.87
CA THR A 214 53.30 1.75 56.89
C THR A 214 54.20 2.92 57.29
N HIS A 215 55.53 2.81 57.17
CA HIS A 215 56.45 3.89 57.43
C HIS A 215 56.59 4.93 56.31
N LEU A 216 56.20 4.55 55.03
CA LEU A 216 56.24 5.49 53.90
C LEU A 216 54.94 6.28 53.73
N THR A 217 53.89 5.98 54.50
CA THR A 217 52.57 6.66 54.36
C THR A 217 52.22 7.56 55.55
N LEU A 218 53.14 7.82 56.47
CA LEU A 218 52.95 8.87 57.47
C LEU A 218 53.61 10.17 57.04
N PRO A 219 52.83 11.32 57.04
CA PRO A 219 53.30 12.64 56.62
C PRO A 219 54.43 13.20 57.53
#